data_21fd7c71796e69bca2b0b8a36483673c
#
_entry.id   21fd7c71796e69bca2b0b8a36483673c
#
_cell.length_a   1.000
_cell.length_b   1.000
_cell.length_c   1.000
_cell.angle_alpha   90.00
_cell.angle_beta   90.00
_cell.angle_gamma   90.00
#
_symmetry.space_group_name_H-M   'P 1'
#
loop_
_entity.id
_entity.type
_entity.pdbx_description
1 polymer ?
#
loop_
_entity_poly.entity_id
_entity_poly.type
_entity_poly.pdbx_seq_one_letter_code
_entity_poly.pdbx_strand_id
1 'polypeptide(L)'
;LVFIALLVYSFIYPTTEMSVGNASKTMPIIPILTGLYVITGFLALRKSVHFFILNLLMYTIFFLIVGVMGYDWYVMKIATLFFAMGIASGIAMNNSPNEITKLFMDGAKDIMGAAMVVGLAGGIIIILQDGKVIDTLLYYVSKGMSDFGRVASIGMMYIIQTLINIVIP
;
A
#
# COMPACT_ATOMS: atom_id res chain seq x y z
N LEU A 1 21.30 12.23 -2.11
CA LEU A 1 21.07 11.11 -3.06
C LEU A 1 19.59 11.00 -3.43
N VAL A 2 18.66 10.92 -2.46
CA VAL A 2 17.20 10.81 -2.71
C VAL A 2 16.65 12.01 -3.49
N PHE A 3 17.01 13.24 -3.12
CA PHE A 3 16.60 14.44 -3.85
C PHE A 3 17.06 14.43 -5.31
N ILE A 4 18.29 13.98 -5.56
CA ILE A 4 18.84 13.91 -6.94
C ILE A 4 18.08 12.83 -7.74
N ALA A 5 17.84 11.67 -7.16
CA ALA A 5 17.11 10.60 -7.82
C ALA A 5 15.66 11.02 -8.19
N LEU A 6 14.98 11.72 -7.28
CA LEU A 6 13.63 12.24 -7.54
C LEU A 6 13.62 13.37 -8.58
N LEU A 7 14.63 14.23 -8.58
CA LEU A 7 14.77 15.27 -9.61
C LEU A 7 15.00 14.64 -11.00
N VAL A 8 15.90 13.65 -11.10
CA VAL A 8 16.13 12.92 -12.36
C VAL A 8 14.85 12.21 -12.81
N TYR A 9 14.14 11.54 -11.91
CA TYR A 9 12.87 10.90 -12.23
C TYR A 9 11.81 11.90 -12.71
N SER A 10 11.73 13.06 -12.09
CA SER A 10 10.82 14.15 -12.47
C SER A 10 11.13 14.73 -13.87
N PHE A 11 12.40 14.73 -14.29
CA PHE A 11 12.81 15.14 -15.64
C PHE A 11 12.44 14.10 -16.69
N ILE A 12 12.53 12.81 -16.35
CA ILE A 12 12.21 11.69 -17.28
C ILE A 12 10.69 11.58 -17.48
N TYR A 13 9.91 11.83 -16.42
CA TYR A 13 8.44 11.72 -16.44
C TYR A 13 7.78 13.06 -16.08
N PRO A 14 7.81 14.05 -17.00
CA PRO A 14 7.31 15.40 -16.70
C PRO A 14 5.79 15.48 -16.57
N THR A 15 5.04 14.57 -17.19
CA THR A 15 3.57 14.58 -17.19
C THR A 15 3.01 13.24 -16.77
N THR A 16 1.98 13.25 -15.95
CA THR A 16 1.24 12.07 -15.49
C THR A 16 -0.17 12.13 -16.05
N GLU A 17 -0.59 11.05 -16.70
CA GLU A 17 -1.98 10.85 -17.09
C GLU A 17 -2.73 10.22 -15.91
N MET A 18 -3.65 10.97 -15.31
CA MET A 18 -4.54 10.42 -14.29
C MET A 18 -5.93 10.25 -14.89
N SER A 19 -6.42 9.01 -14.89
CA SER A 19 -7.81 8.73 -15.22
C SER A 19 -8.65 8.78 -13.93
N VAL A 20 -9.51 9.78 -13.82
CA VAL A 20 -10.50 9.87 -12.74
C VAL A 20 -11.88 9.69 -13.38
N GLY A 21 -12.43 8.48 -13.28
CA GLY A 21 -13.67 8.14 -13.97
C GLY A 21 -13.53 8.17 -15.49
N ASN A 22 -14.38 8.92 -16.19
CA ASN A 22 -14.38 9.03 -17.66
C ASN A 22 -13.49 10.18 -18.20
N ALA A 23 -12.76 10.90 -17.36
CA ALA A 23 -11.90 12.00 -17.75
C ALA A 23 -10.43 11.65 -17.54
N SER A 24 -9.64 11.64 -18.61
CA SER A 24 -8.17 11.60 -18.52
C SER A 24 -7.63 13.03 -18.62
N LYS A 25 -6.89 13.46 -17.61
CA LYS A 25 -6.22 14.76 -17.59
C LYS A 25 -4.73 14.59 -17.35
N THR A 26 -3.94 15.13 -18.27
CA THR A 26 -2.48 15.19 -18.14
C THR A 26 -2.10 16.36 -17.24
N MET A 27 -1.42 16.07 -16.14
CA MET A 27 -0.92 17.10 -15.21
C MET A 27 0.55 16.85 -14.87
N PRO A 28 1.37 17.89 -14.67
CA PRO A 28 2.75 17.75 -14.22
C PRO A 28 2.82 17.51 -12.71
N ILE A 29 2.21 16.41 -12.22
CA ILE A 29 2.07 16.11 -10.79
C ILE A 29 3.41 15.76 -10.17
N ILE A 30 4.24 14.94 -10.85
CA ILE A 30 5.55 14.52 -10.34
C ILE A 30 6.51 15.70 -10.16
N PRO A 31 6.70 16.61 -11.14
CA PRO A 31 7.52 17.80 -10.95
C PRO A 31 7.05 18.69 -9.80
N ILE A 32 5.74 18.88 -9.66
CA ILE A 32 5.16 19.70 -8.59
C ILE A 32 5.42 19.05 -7.21
N LEU A 33 5.14 17.76 -7.08
CA LEU A 33 5.40 17.02 -5.84
C LEU A 33 6.87 16.99 -5.48
N THR A 34 7.75 16.78 -6.47
CA THR A 34 9.20 16.79 -6.26
C THR A 34 9.69 18.17 -5.81
N GLY A 35 9.22 19.24 -6.45
CA GLY A 35 9.57 20.59 -6.06
C GLY A 35 9.12 20.94 -4.63
N LEU A 36 7.88 20.61 -4.29
CA LEU A 36 7.37 20.78 -2.93
C LEU A 36 8.15 19.95 -1.91
N TYR A 37 8.47 18.69 -2.24
CA TYR A 37 9.27 17.82 -1.37
C TYR A 37 10.67 18.39 -1.11
N VAL A 38 11.36 18.90 -2.14
CA VAL A 38 12.68 19.51 -1.98
C VAL A 38 12.62 20.73 -1.06
N ILE A 39 11.64 21.61 -1.27
CA ILE A 39 11.47 22.82 -0.45
C ILE A 39 11.15 22.48 1.00
N THR A 40 10.12 21.66 1.21
CA THR A 40 9.68 21.26 2.56
C THR A 40 10.69 20.38 3.27
N GLY A 41 11.38 19.49 2.54
CA GLY A 41 12.45 18.63 3.06
C GLY A 41 13.66 19.47 3.53
N PHE A 42 14.04 20.50 2.78
CA PHE A 42 15.11 21.40 3.19
C PHE A 42 14.75 22.21 4.45
N LEU A 43 13.50 22.69 4.54
CA LEU A 43 13.00 23.37 5.73
C LEU A 43 12.91 22.43 6.95
N ALA A 44 12.47 21.19 6.72
CA ALA A 44 12.38 20.16 7.76
C ALA A 44 13.76 19.79 8.32
N LEU A 45 14.77 19.61 7.46
CA LEU A 45 16.15 19.34 7.88
C LEU A 45 16.74 20.45 8.74
N ARG A 46 16.37 21.72 8.48
CA ARG A 46 16.81 22.87 9.32
C ARG A 46 16.20 22.83 10.71
N LYS A 47 15.04 22.20 10.88
CA LYS A 47 14.33 22.16 12.15
C LYS A 47 14.73 20.94 13.00
N SER A 48 14.62 19.73 12.42
CA SER A 48 14.99 18.47 13.10
C SER A 48 14.95 17.32 12.11
N VAL A 49 15.78 16.28 12.35
CA VAL A 49 15.78 15.04 11.58
C VAL A 49 14.42 14.31 11.65
N HIS A 50 13.74 14.38 12.80
CA HIS A 50 12.41 13.79 12.97
C HIS A 50 11.38 14.44 12.02
N PHE A 51 11.40 15.76 11.89
CA PHE A 51 10.53 16.47 10.93
C PHE A 51 10.84 16.10 9.49
N PHE A 52 12.10 15.84 9.17
CA PHE A 52 12.49 15.38 7.85
C PHE A 52 11.92 13.97 7.55
N ILE A 53 11.99 13.05 8.52
CA ILE A 53 11.44 11.69 8.38
C ILE A 53 9.92 11.73 8.21
N LEU A 54 9.22 12.56 8.98
CA LEU A 54 7.77 12.75 8.81
C LEU A 54 7.43 13.33 7.43
N ASN A 55 8.20 14.31 6.97
CA ASN A 55 8.05 14.84 5.62
C ASN A 55 8.30 13.78 4.54
N LEU A 56 9.34 12.97 4.70
CA LEU A 56 9.65 11.85 3.80
C LEU A 56 8.49 10.84 3.76
N LEU A 57 7.93 10.47 4.91
CA LEU A 57 6.79 9.57 5.01
C LEU A 57 5.57 10.15 4.28
N MET A 58 5.24 11.42 4.54
CA MET A 58 4.11 12.09 3.91
C MET A 58 4.22 12.08 2.38
N TYR A 59 5.39 12.46 1.85
CA TYR A 59 5.60 12.45 0.39
C TYR A 59 5.67 11.03 -0.19
N THR A 60 6.14 10.03 0.56
CA THR A 60 6.09 8.63 0.14
C THR A 60 4.64 8.18 -0.10
N ILE A 61 3.71 8.60 0.78
CA ILE A 61 2.28 8.33 0.61
C ILE A 61 1.73 9.04 -0.64
N PHE A 62 2.10 10.30 -0.87
CA PHE A 62 1.68 11.01 -2.08
C PHE A 62 2.22 10.37 -3.36
N PHE A 63 3.51 9.98 -3.38
CA PHE A 63 4.09 9.26 -4.52
C PHE A 63 3.46 7.90 -4.74
N LEU A 64 3.06 7.21 -3.66
CA LEU A 64 2.34 5.95 -3.75
C LEU A 64 0.96 6.14 -4.39
N ILE A 65 0.21 7.14 -3.98
CA ILE A 65 -1.11 7.46 -4.56
C ILE A 65 -0.96 7.77 -6.05
N VAL A 66 -0.04 8.65 -6.42
CA VAL A 66 0.22 9.02 -7.82
C VAL A 66 0.72 7.82 -8.63
N GLY A 67 1.60 7.00 -8.03
CA GLY A 67 2.15 5.81 -8.67
C GLY A 67 1.10 4.75 -8.96
N VAL A 68 0.20 4.50 -8.02
CA VAL A 68 -0.88 3.51 -8.19
C VAL A 68 -1.95 4.03 -9.15
N MET A 69 -2.38 5.29 -9.01
CA MET A 69 -3.47 5.83 -9.83
C MET A 69 -3.03 6.29 -11.23
N GLY A 70 -1.78 6.73 -11.39
CA GLY A 70 -1.31 7.32 -12.65
C GLY A 70 -0.34 6.44 -13.45
N TYR A 71 0.27 5.44 -12.81
CA TYR A 71 1.32 4.61 -13.43
C TYR A 71 1.12 3.10 -13.20
N ASP A 72 -0.03 2.68 -12.71
CA ASP A 72 -0.37 1.28 -12.43
C ASP A 72 0.74 0.56 -11.64
N TRP A 73 1.20 1.19 -10.56
CA TRP A 73 2.22 0.58 -9.73
C TRP A 73 1.69 -0.66 -9.04
N TYR A 74 2.41 -1.75 -9.23
CA TYR A 74 2.12 -3.02 -8.60
C TYR A 74 3.10 -3.29 -7.45
N VAL A 75 2.91 -4.39 -6.73
CA VAL A 75 3.61 -4.76 -5.49
C VAL A 75 5.11 -4.48 -5.51
N MET A 76 5.81 -4.83 -6.60
CA MET A 76 7.26 -4.63 -6.70
C MET A 76 7.68 -3.15 -6.69
N LYS A 77 6.96 -2.29 -7.39
CA LYS A 77 7.24 -0.84 -7.42
C LYS A 77 6.94 -0.20 -6.07
N ILE A 78 5.85 -0.62 -5.43
CA ILE A 78 5.47 -0.18 -4.08
C ILE A 78 6.53 -0.62 -3.06
N ALA A 79 6.97 -1.87 -3.10
CA ALA A 79 8.03 -2.39 -2.22
C ALA A 79 9.34 -1.62 -2.42
N THR A 80 9.70 -1.29 -3.67
CA THR A 80 10.89 -0.49 -3.97
C THR A 80 10.81 0.92 -3.37
N LEU A 81 9.62 1.56 -3.42
CA LEU A 81 9.41 2.87 -2.83
C LEU A 81 9.61 2.84 -1.31
N PHE A 82 9.00 1.87 -0.62
CA PHE A 82 9.17 1.71 0.83
C PHE A 82 10.60 1.33 1.22
N PHE A 83 11.27 0.51 0.42
CA PHE A 83 12.66 0.17 0.64
C PHE A 83 13.56 1.40 0.53
N ALA A 84 13.37 2.23 -0.50
CA ALA A 84 14.10 3.48 -0.68
C ALA A 84 13.85 4.46 0.49
N MET A 85 12.60 4.55 0.97
CA MET A 85 12.24 5.36 2.13
C MET A 85 12.95 4.87 3.40
N GLY A 86 13.00 3.56 3.62
CA GLY A 86 13.69 2.95 4.76
C GLY A 86 15.18 3.29 4.78
N ILE A 87 15.86 3.15 3.64
CA ILE A 87 17.28 3.52 3.51
C ILE A 87 17.48 5.02 3.71
N ALA A 88 16.63 5.86 3.09
CA ALA A 88 16.74 7.30 3.20
C ALA A 88 16.56 7.79 4.64
N SER A 89 15.61 7.23 5.39
CA SER A 89 15.40 7.55 6.80
C SER A 89 16.57 7.10 7.69
N GLY A 90 17.13 5.90 7.43
CA GLY A 90 18.31 5.40 8.12
C GLY A 90 19.54 6.30 7.92
N ILE A 91 19.79 6.74 6.69
CA ILE A 91 20.87 7.69 6.37
C ILE A 91 20.63 9.05 7.04
N ALA A 92 19.39 9.54 7.04
CA ALA A 92 19.03 10.81 7.68
C ALA A 92 19.26 10.79 9.18
N MET A 93 19.11 9.64 9.83
CA MET A 93 19.42 9.42 11.25
C MET A 93 20.90 9.17 11.52
N ASN A 94 21.76 9.23 10.48
CA ASN A 94 23.19 8.98 10.56
C ASN A 94 23.56 7.56 11.05
N ASN A 95 22.68 6.58 10.74
CA ASN A 95 22.95 5.19 11.04
C ASN A 95 23.99 4.61 10.06
N SER A 96 24.83 3.71 10.55
CA SER A 96 25.76 2.96 9.71
C SER A 96 25.02 1.97 8.80
N PRO A 97 25.60 1.54 7.66
CA PRO A 97 24.98 0.53 6.79
C PRO A 97 24.59 -0.76 7.52
N ASN A 98 25.42 -1.19 8.47
CA ASN A 98 25.14 -2.38 9.28
C ASN A 98 23.92 -2.18 10.20
N GLU A 99 23.77 -1.00 10.80
CA GLU A 99 22.60 -0.67 11.61
C GLU A 99 21.33 -0.60 10.77
N ILE A 100 21.40 0.02 9.60
CA ILE A 100 20.26 0.06 8.66
C ILE A 100 19.82 -1.36 8.29
N THR A 101 20.77 -2.23 7.96
CA THR A 101 20.48 -3.64 7.65
C THR A 101 19.87 -4.37 8.83
N LYS A 102 20.39 -4.15 10.05
CA LYS A 102 19.86 -4.76 11.27
C LYS A 102 18.42 -4.31 11.54
N LEU A 103 18.15 -3.00 11.50
CA LEU A 103 16.82 -2.44 11.67
C LEU A 103 15.82 -2.98 10.63
N PHE A 104 16.28 -3.14 9.38
CA PHE A 104 15.46 -3.72 8.32
C PHE A 104 15.13 -5.19 8.59
N MET A 105 16.10 -5.97 9.05
CA MET A 105 15.89 -7.38 9.41
C MET A 105 14.99 -7.53 10.64
N ASP A 106 15.10 -6.65 11.60
CA ASP A 106 14.23 -6.66 12.78
C ASP A 106 12.78 -6.31 12.39
N GLY A 107 12.57 -5.28 11.56
CA GLY A 107 11.26 -4.99 10.98
C GLY A 107 10.68 -6.14 10.14
N ALA A 108 11.51 -6.84 9.37
CA ALA A 108 11.08 -8.01 8.59
C ALA A 108 10.62 -9.16 9.50
N LYS A 109 11.28 -9.37 10.64
CA LYS A 109 10.87 -10.38 11.64
C LYS A 109 9.51 -10.04 12.26
N ASP A 110 9.28 -8.76 12.57
CA ASP A 110 8.00 -8.31 13.15
C ASP A 110 6.82 -8.57 12.22
N ILE A 111 7.01 -8.40 10.91
CA ILE A 111 5.97 -8.63 9.89
C ILE A 111 5.83 -10.10 9.53
N MET A 112 6.85 -10.93 9.76
CA MET A 112 6.87 -12.34 9.31
C MET A 112 5.69 -13.14 9.86
N GLY A 113 5.30 -12.92 11.13
CA GLY A 113 4.15 -13.57 11.73
C GLY A 113 2.85 -13.28 10.97
N ALA A 114 2.60 -12.02 10.66
CA ALA A 114 1.43 -11.61 9.88
C ALA A 114 1.49 -12.16 8.45
N ALA A 115 2.64 -12.15 7.81
CA ALA A 115 2.82 -12.70 6.47
C ALA A 115 2.54 -14.21 6.42
N MET A 116 2.97 -14.97 7.43
CA MET A 116 2.67 -16.39 7.55
C MET A 116 1.17 -16.67 7.72
N VAL A 117 0.49 -15.88 8.56
CA VAL A 117 -0.96 -16.02 8.75
C VAL A 117 -1.70 -15.77 7.43
N VAL A 118 -1.35 -14.71 6.71
CA VAL A 118 -1.95 -14.39 5.40
C VAL A 118 -1.66 -15.51 4.38
N GLY A 119 -0.43 -16.04 4.37
CA GLY A 119 -0.06 -17.17 3.49
C GLY A 119 -0.85 -18.43 3.79
N LEU A 120 -1.02 -18.79 5.06
CA LEU A 120 -1.83 -19.93 5.47
C LEU A 120 -3.31 -19.74 5.14
N ALA A 121 -3.86 -18.54 5.38
CA ALA A 121 -5.23 -18.20 5.01
C ALA A 121 -5.46 -18.35 3.50
N GLY A 122 -4.52 -17.87 2.67
CA GLY A 122 -4.55 -18.08 1.22
C GLY A 122 -4.57 -19.56 0.82
N GLY A 123 -3.75 -20.38 1.47
CA GLY A 123 -3.75 -21.83 1.27
C GLY A 123 -5.09 -22.48 1.62
N ILE A 124 -5.71 -22.09 2.73
CA ILE A 124 -7.03 -22.58 3.15
C ILE A 124 -8.10 -22.22 2.11
N ILE A 125 -8.06 -20.99 1.58
CA ILE A 125 -9.00 -20.52 0.55
C ILE A 125 -8.91 -21.41 -0.69
N ILE A 126 -7.71 -21.75 -1.15
CA ILE A 126 -7.50 -22.61 -2.31
C ILE A 126 -8.11 -24.01 -2.06
N ILE A 127 -7.84 -24.61 -0.90
CA ILE A 127 -8.40 -25.93 -0.53
C ILE A 127 -9.93 -25.88 -0.50
N LEU A 128 -10.52 -24.83 0.05
CA LEU A 128 -11.98 -24.65 0.13
C LEU A 128 -12.60 -24.45 -1.26
N GLN A 129 -11.90 -23.76 -2.18
CA GLN A 129 -12.32 -23.58 -3.57
C GLN A 129 -12.25 -24.91 -4.34
N ASP A 130 -11.14 -25.62 -4.28
CA ASP A 130 -10.94 -26.92 -4.95
C ASP A 130 -11.94 -27.96 -4.45
N GLY A 131 -12.22 -27.94 -3.15
CA GLY A 131 -13.23 -28.81 -2.53
C GLY A 131 -14.68 -28.37 -2.78
N LYS A 132 -14.91 -27.27 -3.54
CA LYS A 132 -16.24 -26.67 -3.78
C LYS A 132 -17.04 -26.37 -2.52
N VAL A 133 -16.36 -26.25 -1.39
CA VAL A 133 -17.00 -25.95 -0.10
C VAL A 133 -17.59 -24.53 -0.12
N ILE A 134 -16.86 -23.57 -0.70
CA ILE A 134 -17.32 -22.17 -0.83
C ILE A 134 -18.58 -22.12 -1.71
N ASP A 135 -18.58 -22.79 -2.85
CA ASP A 135 -19.73 -22.81 -3.77
C ASP A 135 -20.96 -23.43 -3.10
N THR A 136 -20.76 -24.52 -2.36
CA THR A 136 -21.81 -25.20 -1.62
C THR A 136 -22.40 -24.30 -0.53
N LEU A 137 -21.54 -23.63 0.22
CA LEU A 137 -21.95 -22.71 1.28
C LEU A 137 -22.71 -21.52 0.72
N LEU A 138 -22.21 -20.91 -0.36
CA LEU A 138 -22.91 -19.80 -1.04
C LEU A 138 -24.25 -20.23 -1.61
N TYR A 139 -24.35 -21.45 -2.17
CA TYR A 139 -25.62 -21.97 -2.66
C TYR A 139 -26.67 -22.10 -1.56
N TYR A 140 -26.32 -22.72 -0.42
CA TYR A 140 -27.26 -22.87 0.69
C TYR A 140 -27.64 -21.54 1.33
N VAL A 141 -26.69 -20.62 1.47
CA VAL A 141 -26.94 -19.25 1.95
C VAL A 141 -27.89 -18.52 1.00
N SER A 142 -27.61 -18.54 -0.30
CA SER A 142 -28.44 -17.88 -1.32
C SER A 142 -29.85 -18.47 -1.35
N LYS A 143 -29.97 -19.80 -1.26
CA LYS A 143 -31.28 -20.47 -1.20
C LYS A 143 -32.08 -20.11 0.06
N GLY A 144 -31.43 -20.06 1.22
CA GLY A 144 -32.07 -19.65 2.47
C GLY A 144 -32.48 -18.18 2.48
N MET A 145 -31.83 -17.33 1.65
CA MET A 145 -32.14 -15.90 1.54
C MET A 145 -33.22 -15.57 0.52
N SER A 146 -33.57 -16.50 -0.39
CA SER A 146 -34.55 -16.25 -1.45
C SER A 146 -35.95 -15.91 -0.93
N ASP A 147 -36.29 -16.38 0.26
CA ASP A 147 -37.59 -16.19 0.88
C ASP A 147 -37.70 -14.89 1.74
N PHE A 148 -36.57 -14.19 1.92
CA PHE A 148 -36.50 -12.95 2.68
C PHE A 148 -36.53 -11.73 1.78
N GLY A 149 -37.24 -10.68 2.23
CA GLY A 149 -37.27 -9.41 1.51
C GLY A 149 -35.87 -8.79 1.35
N ARG A 150 -35.72 -7.93 0.35
CA ARG A 150 -34.42 -7.35 -0.09
C ARG A 150 -33.55 -6.77 1.06
N VAL A 151 -34.18 -6.10 2.02
CA VAL A 151 -33.47 -5.48 3.16
C VAL A 151 -32.96 -6.54 4.14
N ALA A 152 -33.77 -7.56 4.43
CA ALA A 152 -33.38 -8.64 5.32
C ALA A 152 -32.26 -9.50 4.72
N SER A 153 -32.28 -9.73 3.40
CA SER A 153 -31.20 -10.42 2.68
C SER A 153 -29.87 -9.69 2.76
N ILE A 154 -29.86 -8.36 2.62
CA ILE A 154 -28.63 -7.54 2.75
C ILE A 154 -28.08 -7.62 4.19
N GLY A 155 -28.94 -7.52 5.20
CA GLY A 155 -28.53 -7.65 6.60
C GLY A 155 -27.93 -9.02 6.93
N MET A 156 -28.55 -10.09 6.45
CA MET A 156 -28.08 -11.45 6.64
C MET A 156 -26.74 -11.68 5.92
N MET A 157 -26.58 -11.16 4.69
CA MET A 157 -25.34 -11.22 3.96
C MET A 157 -24.18 -10.51 4.70
N TYR A 158 -24.44 -9.37 5.31
CA TYR A 158 -23.47 -8.66 6.13
C TYR A 158 -23.03 -9.48 7.35
N ILE A 159 -23.96 -10.11 8.04
CA ILE A 159 -23.65 -10.97 9.21
C ILE A 159 -22.80 -12.16 8.78
N ILE A 160 -23.18 -12.83 7.69
CA ILE A 160 -22.44 -14.00 7.18
C ILE A 160 -21.02 -13.59 6.74
N GLN A 161 -20.89 -12.46 6.05
CA GLN A 161 -19.59 -11.97 5.64
C GLN A 161 -18.69 -11.60 6.82
N THR A 162 -19.28 -11.02 7.87
CA THR A 162 -18.56 -10.72 9.12
C THR A 162 -18.08 -12.00 9.81
N LEU A 163 -18.91 -13.04 9.87
CA LEU A 163 -18.55 -14.35 10.44
C LEU A 163 -17.44 -15.02 9.61
N ILE A 164 -17.53 -14.97 8.28
CA ILE A 164 -16.49 -15.54 7.40
C ILE A 164 -15.16 -14.80 7.61
N ASN A 165 -15.18 -13.48 7.74
CA ASN A 165 -13.96 -12.70 7.97
C ASN A 165 -13.28 -12.97 9.33
N ILE A 166 -14.02 -13.50 10.31
CA ILE A 166 -13.44 -13.94 11.60
C ILE A 166 -12.71 -15.28 11.42
N VAL A 167 -13.20 -16.13 10.55
CA VAL A 167 -12.65 -17.48 10.31
C VAL A 167 -11.52 -17.46 9.26
N ILE A 168 -11.65 -16.58 8.28
CA ILE A 168 -10.70 -16.41 7.15
C ILE A 168 -10.23 -14.97 7.17
N PRO A 169 -9.14 -14.65 7.88
CA PRO A 169 -8.59 -13.31 7.98
C PRO A 169 -7.96 -12.83 6.65
#